data_77c2642be03bfbfaf434c2f7440ec8fb
#
_entry.id   77c2642be03bfbfaf434c2f7440ec8fb
#
_cell.length_a   1.000
_cell.length_b   1.000
_cell.length_c   1.000
_cell.angle_alpha   90.00
_cell.angle_beta   90.00
_cell.angle_gamma   90.00
#
_symmetry.space_group_name_H-M   'P 1'
#
loop_
_entity.id
_entity.type
_entity.pdbx_description
1 polymer ?
#
loop_
_entity_poly.entity_id
_entity_poly.type
_entity_poly.pdbx_seq_one_letter_code
_entity_poly.pdbx_strand_id
1 'polypeptide(L)'
;VVDRRAFRREGAPDRAAFEAALDRAIAASGADYVILAGFMRVLSPEFIARHAGRMLNIHPSLLPRYKGLDTHARVLEAGDAEHGASVHFVTPELDGGPVIAQGVVPVLPGDTVATLSARVHAVEHKLYPMVIQWLTSGRLRWNDGHPALDGKALSAPVRVS
;
A
#
# COMPACT_ATOMS: atom_id res chain seq x y z
N VAL A 1 19.58 6.57 2.73
CA VAL A 1 18.36 7.39 2.95
C VAL A 1 18.29 8.48 1.92
N VAL A 2 17.14 8.65 1.25
CA VAL A 2 16.87 9.74 0.31
C VAL A 2 15.98 10.77 1.02
N ASP A 3 16.55 11.92 1.39
CA ASP A 3 15.79 12.97 2.06
C ASP A 3 15.14 13.87 0.99
N ARG A 4 13.82 13.83 0.90
CA ARG A 4 13.03 14.63 -0.04
C ARG A 4 13.26 16.14 0.10
N ARG A 5 13.54 16.63 1.30
CA ARG A 5 13.75 18.08 1.56
C ARG A 5 14.94 18.63 0.76
N ALA A 6 15.87 17.74 0.35
CA ALA A 6 17.00 18.11 -0.50
C ALA A 6 16.63 18.38 -1.97
N PHE A 7 15.42 17.99 -2.40
CA PHE A 7 14.98 18.10 -3.80
C PHE A 7 13.97 19.23 -3.96
N ARG A 8 14.50 20.41 -4.25
CA ARG A 8 13.71 21.63 -4.51
C ARG A 8 14.25 22.35 -5.74
N ARG A 9 13.34 22.88 -6.55
CA ARG A 9 13.65 23.73 -7.68
C ARG A 9 12.88 25.05 -7.52
N GLU A 10 13.57 26.17 -7.50
CA GLU A 10 12.97 27.50 -7.30
C GLU A 10 12.08 27.58 -6.05
N GLY A 11 12.50 26.91 -4.96
CA GLY A 11 11.75 26.88 -3.70
C GLY A 11 10.60 25.86 -3.65
N ALA A 12 10.15 25.28 -4.78
CA ALA A 12 9.13 24.25 -4.86
C ALA A 12 9.71 22.82 -4.82
N PRO A 13 8.93 21.81 -4.39
CA PRO A 13 9.36 20.42 -4.45
C PRO A 13 9.64 19.95 -5.90
N ASP A 14 10.84 19.42 -6.13
CA ASP A 14 11.19 18.79 -7.42
C ASP A 14 10.93 17.28 -7.33
N ARG A 15 9.75 16.85 -7.83
CA ARG A 15 9.35 15.45 -7.83
C ARG A 15 10.25 14.61 -8.74
N ALA A 16 10.58 15.10 -9.92
CA ALA A 16 11.37 14.35 -10.89
C ALA A 16 12.79 14.07 -10.37
N ALA A 17 13.45 15.08 -9.77
CA ALA A 17 14.75 14.91 -9.16
C ALA A 17 14.70 13.96 -7.95
N PHE A 18 13.65 14.02 -7.14
CA PHE A 18 13.45 13.12 -6.02
C PHE A 18 13.24 11.67 -6.49
N GLU A 19 12.37 11.42 -7.47
CA GLU A 19 12.11 10.09 -8.02
C GLU A 19 13.37 9.51 -8.71
N ALA A 20 14.13 10.33 -9.43
CA ALA A 20 15.42 9.89 -9.98
C ALA A 20 16.43 9.49 -8.89
N ALA A 21 16.41 10.17 -7.74
CA ALA A 21 17.24 9.78 -6.59
C ALA A 21 16.75 8.48 -5.93
N LEU A 22 15.43 8.27 -5.86
CA LEU A 22 14.85 7.01 -5.41
C LEU A 22 15.26 5.85 -6.33
N ASP A 23 15.13 6.00 -7.65
CA ASP A 23 15.55 4.98 -8.62
C ASP A 23 17.00 4.59 -8.44
N ARG A 24 17.90 5.59 -8.31
CA ARG A 24 19.33 5.31 -8.07
C ARG A 24 19.55 4.56 -6.74
N ALA A 25 18.85 4.94 -5.69
CA ALA A 25 18.97 4.29 -4.38
C ALA A 25 18.45 2.85 -4.42
N ILE A 26 17.33 2.59 -5.09
CA ILE A 26 16.77 1.25 -5.29
C ILE A 26 17.75 0.40 -6.08
N ALA A 27 18.24 0.89 -7.22
CA ALA A 27 19.21 0.18 -8.06
C ALA A 27 20.51 -0.14 -7.30
N ALA A 28 21.04 0.84 -6.55
CA ALA A 28 22.27 0.66 -5.77
C ALA A 28 22.11 -0.32 -4.60
N SER A 29 20.87 -0.51 -4.09
CA SER A 29 20.61 -1.47 -3.01
C SER A 29 20.52 -2.91 -3.48
N GLY A 30 20.33 -3.16 -4.78
CA GLY A 30 20.06 -4.49 -5.32
C GLY A 30 18.70 -5.06 -4.87
N ALA A 31 17.77 -4.21 -4.39
CA ALA A 31 16.48 -4.68 -3.91
C ALA A 31 15.60 -5.20 -5.05
N ASP A 32 15.04 -6.39 -4.86
CA ASP A 32 14.08 -6.98 -5.79
C ASP A 32 12.70 -6.33 -5.69
N TYR A 33 12.33 -5.86 -4.51
CA TYR A 33 11.01 -5.31 -4.22
C TYR A 33 11.08 -3.97 -3.50
N VAL A 34 10.05 -3.15 -3.69
CA VAL A 34 9.85 -1.85 -3.03
C VAL A 34 8.61 -1.94 -2.15
N ILE A 35 8.79 -1.70 -0.85
CA ILE A 35 7.74 -1.80 0.15
C ILE A 35 7.39 -0.40 0.65
N LEU A 36 6.17 0.06 0.35
CA LEU A 36 5.68 1.35 0.81
C LEU A 36 4.87 1.18 2.10
N ALA A 37 5.31 1.87 3.15
CA ALA A 37 4.60 1.93 4.42
C ALA A 37 4.56 3.38 4.90
N GLY A 38 3.36 3.94 5.09
CA GLY A 38 3.19 5.35 5.44
C GLY A 38 3.73 6.32 4.39
N PHE A 39 3.79 5.90 3.14
CA PHE A 39 4.30 6.72 2.05
C PHE A 39 3.20 7.63 1.50
N MET A 40 3.11 8.84 2.02
CA MET A 40 2.06 9.82 1.75
C MET A 40 2.35 10.68 0.50
N ARG A 41 2.72 10.05 -0.64
CA ARG A 41 3.06 10.76 -1.88
C ARG A 41 2.53 10.04 -3.10
N VAL A 42 2.09 10.84 -4.06
CA VAL A 42 1.77 10.33 -5.39
C VAL A 42 3.07 10.28 -6.19
N LEU A 43 3.48 9.07 -6.56
CA LEU A 43 4.58 8.81 -7.47
C LEU A 43 4.12 9.04 -8.92
N SER A 44 5.04 9.39 -9.81
CA SER A 44 4.69 9.55 -11.22
C SER A 44 4.36 8.20 -11.87
N PRO A 45 3.50 8.20 -12.90
CA PRO A 45 3.22 6.99 -13.68
C PRO A 45 4.48 6.34 -14.24
N GLU A 46 5.44 7.15 -14.66
CA GLU A 46 6.72 6.69 -15.22
C GLU A 46 7.58 5.99 -14.16
N PHE A 47 7.62 6.51 -12.93
CA PHE A 47 8.32 5.85 -11.82
C PHE A 47 7.64 4.51 -11.50
N ILE A 48 6.32 4.50 -11.38
CA ILE A 48 5.55 3.28 -11.07
C ILE A 48 5.73 2.23 -12.16
N ALA A 49 5.71 2.62 -13.45
CA ALA A 49 5.90 1.70 -14.56
C ALA A 49 7.26 0.98 -14.53
N ARG A 50 8.34 1.70 -14.11
CA ARG A 50 9.67 1.07 -13.95
C ARG A 50 9.72 0.02 -12.84
N HIS A 51 8.82 0.09 -11.88
CA HIS A 51 8.73 -0.82 -10.74
C HIS A 51 7.45 -1.69 -10.76
N ALA A 52 6.78 -1.78 -11.91
CA ALA A 52 5.53 -2.54 -12.04
C ALA A 52 5.69 -4.00 -11.57
N GLY A 53 4.75 -4.48 -10.77
CA GLY A 53 4.78 -5.83 -10.19
C GLY A 53 5.84 -6.05 -9.09
N ARG A 54 6.59 -5.01 -8.73
CA ARG A 54 7.65 -5.07 -7.70
C ARG A 54 7.40 -4.14 -6.51
N MET A 55 6.31 -3.38 -6.54
CA MET A 55 6.01 -2.39 -5.53
C MET A 55 4.71 -2.72 -4.81
N LEU A 56 4.77 -2.86 -3.48
CA LEU A 56 3.62 -3.05 -2.60
C LEU A 56 3.34 -1.80 -1.79
N ASN A 57 2.07 -1.58 -1.48
CA ASN A 57 1.63 -0.59 -0.50
C ASN A 57 0.62 -1.21 0.47
N ILE A 58 0.58 -0.71 1.69
CA ILE A 58 -0.49 -0.96 2.65
C ILE A 58 -1.33 0.30 2.80
N HIS A 59 -2.65 0.15 2.71
CA HIS A 59 -3.60 1.24 2.81
C HIS A 59 -4.63 0.94 3.91
N PRO A 60 -4.90 1.89 4.83
CA PRO A 60 -5.75 1.65 5.99
C PRO A 60 -7.25 1.73 5.64
N SER A 61 -7.69 0.93 4.68
CA SER A 61 -9.11 0.69 4.37
C SER A 61 -9.32 -0.65 3.69
N LEU A 62 -10.57 -1.09 3.62
CA LEU A 62 -10.99 -2.24 2.80
C LEU A 62 -11.23 -1.78 1.36
N LEU A 63 -10.14 -1.66 0.57
CA LEU A 63 -10.21 -1.26 -0.83
C LEU A 63 -11.18 -2.15 -1.64
N PRO A 64 -11.91 -1.59 -2.61
CA PRO A 64 -11.77 -0.27 -3.22
C PRO A 64 -12.43 0.89 -2.44
N ARG A 65 -12.99 0.62 -1.26
CA ARG A 65 -13.65 1.64 -0.44
C ARG A 65 -12.60 2.54 0.24
N TYR A 66 -12.91 3.81 0.39
CA TYR A 66 -12.10 4.78 1.13
C TYR A 66 -10.65 4.91 0.63
N LYS A 67 -10.44 5.02 -0.69
CA LYS A 67 -9.16 5.45 -1.25
C LYS A 67 -8.76 6.82 -0.70
N GLY A 68 -7.46 7.09 -0.60
CA GLY A 68 -6.91 8.37 -0.15
C GLY A 68 -6.88 8.52 1.37
N LEU A 69 -7.05 9.74 1.86
CA LEU A 69 -6.84 10.12 3.25
C LEU A 69 -8.08 9.93 4.14
N ASP A 70 -7.88 10.08 5.45
CA ASP A 70 -8.91 10.14 6.50
C ASP A 70 -9.87 8.94 6.54
N THR A 71 -9.36 7.76 6.20
CA THR A 71 -10.17 6.55 6.04
C THR A 71 -10.95 6.18 7.28
N HIS A 72 -10.33 6.27 8.48
CA HIS A 72 -10.98 5.93 9.75
C HIS A 72 -12.16 6.88 10.06
N ALA A 73 -11.98 8.18 9.86
CA ALA A 73 -13.04 9.16 10.07
C ALA A 73 -14.22 8.91 9.11
N ARG A 74 -13.91 8.67 7.84
CA ARG A 74 -14.91 8.41 6.78
C ARG A 74 -15.71 7.13 7.03
N VAL A 75 -15.07 6.09 7.56
CA VAL A 75 -15.74 4.83 7.95
C VAL A 75 -16.70 5.05 9.12
N LEU A 76 -16.27 5.78 10.16
CA LEU A 76 -17.11 6.11 11.30
C LEU A 76 -18.31 6.98 10.89
N GLU A 77 -18.08 7.97 10.04
CA GLU A 77 -19.15 8.84 9.52
C GLU A 77 -20.16 8.05 8.67
N ALA A 78 -19.70 7.07 7.90
CA ALA A 78 -20.56 6.21 7.09
C ALA A 78 -21.34 5.17 7.91
N GLY A 79 -20.97 4.94 9.17
CA GLY A 79 -21.60 3.94 10.03
C GLY A 79 -21.34 2.50 9.59
N ASP A 80 -20.20 2.23 8.94
CA ASP A 80 -19.85 0.89 8.50
C ASP A 80 -19.61 -0.04 9.70
N ALA A 81 -19.99 -1.31 9.56
CA ALA A 81 -19.78 -2.31 10.60
C ALA A 81 -18.35 -2.90 10.59
N GLU A 82 -17.65 -2.79 9.46
CA GLU A 82 -16.28 -3.32 9.26
C GLU A 82 -15.35 -2.25 8.71
N HIS A 83 -14.10 -2.33 9.11
CA HIS A 83 -13.00 -1.57 8.59
C HIS A 83 -11.75 -2.46 8.49
N GLY A 84 -10.60 -1.89 8.12
CA GLY A 84 -9.38 -2.67 8.07
C GLY A 84 -8.28 -2.05 7.23
N ALA A 85 -7.40 -2.92 6.73
CA ALA A 85 -6.31 -2.54 5.85
C ALA A 85 -6.25 -3.44 4.62
N SER A 86 -5.71 -2.92 3.54
CA SER A 86 -5.48 -3.65 2.28
C SER A 86 -4.01 -3.56 1.89
N VAL A 87 -3.43 -4.70 1.52
CA VAL A 87 -2.15 -4.75 0.82
C VAL A 87 -2.42 -4.94 -0.66
N HIS A 88 -1.83 -4.09 -1.49
CA HIS A 88 -2.05 -4.10 -2.93
C HIS A 88 -0.75 -3.84 -3.69
N PHE A 89 -0.68 -4.26 -4.95
CA PHE A 89 0.35 -3.79 -5.86
C PHE A 89 0.10 -2.33 -6.23
N VAL A 90 1.17 -1.56 -6.34
CA VAL A 90 1.07 -0.14 -6.72
C VAL A 90 0.91 -0.02 -8.22
N THR A 91 -0.09 0.77 -8.63
CA THR A 91 -0.37 1.16 -10.02
C THR A 91 -0.46 2.69 -10.11
N PRO A 92 -0.48 3.29 -11.33
CA PRO A 92 -0.64 4.74 -11.47
C PRO A 92 -1.93 5.31 -10.88
N GLU A 93 -2.98 4.49 -10.75
CA GLU A 93 -4.19 4.90 -10.05
C GLU A 93 -3.98 4.90 -8.54
N LEU A 94 -4.32 5.99 -7.87
CA LEU A 94 -4.21 6.12 -6.42
C LEU A 94 -5.04 5.05 -5.71
N ASP A 95 -4.38 4.20 -4.91
CA ASP A 95 -4.98 3.06 -4.21
C ASP A 95 -5.86 2.18 -5.10
N GLY A 96 -5.56 2.16 -6.42
CA GLY A 96 -6.36 1.48 -7.43
C GLY A 96 -5.77 0.15 -7.91
N GLY A 97 -4.58 -0.19 -7.46
CA GLY A 97 -3.94 -1.44 -7.86
C GLY A 97 -4.60 -2.70 -7.30
N PRO A 98 -4.32 -3.87 -7.89
CA PRO A 98 -4.94 -5.13 -7.46
C PRO A 98 -4.65 -5.45 -6.00
N VAL A 99 -5.70 -5.68 -5.22
CA VAL A 99 -5.61 -6.01 -3.80
C VAL A 99 -5.25 -7.48 -3.64
N ILE A 100 -4.25 -7.74 -2.82
CA ILE A 100 -3.72 -9.09 -2.56
C ILE A 100 -4.40 -9.70 -1.33
N ALA A 101 -4.40 -8.93 -0.23
CA ALA A 101 -4.97 -9.37 1.02
C ALA A 101 -5.57 -8.21 1.80
N GLN A 102 -6.55 -8.51 2.63
CA GLN A 102 -7.23 -7.57 3.51
C GLN A 102 -7.30 -8.10 4.93
N GLY A 103 -6.89 -7.26 5.88
CA GLY A 103 -7.12 -7.48 7.30
C GLY A 103 -8.40 -6.76 7.72
N VAL A 104 -9.32 -7.50 8.31
CA VAL A 104 -10.65 -6.98 8.67
C VAL A 104 -10.78 -6.83 10.18
N VAL A 105 -11.32 -5.71 10.62
CA VAL A 105 -11.63 -5.43 12.02
C VAL A 105 -13.07 -4.94 12.16
N PRO A 106 -13.77 -5.25 13.27
CA PRO A 106 -15.07 -4.66 13.53
C PRO A 106 -14.95 -3.18 13.88
N VAL A 107 -15.95 -2.40 13.50
CA VAL A 107 -16.21 -1.08 14.06
C VAL A 107 -17.14 -1.27 15.25
N LEU A 108 -16.71 -0.84 16.44
CA LEU A 108 -17.45 -1.05 17.69
C LEU A 108 -18.26 0.19 18.07
N PRO A 109 -19.41 0.02 18.75
CA PRO A 109 -20.12 1.15 19.30
C PRO A 109 -19.22 2.01 20.20
N GLY A 110 -19.21 3.32 19.95
CA GLY A 110 -18.39 4.26 20.71
C GLY A 110 -16.93 4.36 20.21
N ASP A 111 -16.58 3.73 19.10
CA ASP A 111 -15.24 3.93 18.51
C ASP A 111 -15.01 5.41 18.14
N THR A 112 -13.80 5.84 18.41
CA THR A 112 -13.23 7.08 17.92
C THR A 112 -12.26 6.78 16.79
N VAL A 113 -11.83 7.81 16.07
CA VAL A 113 -10.75 7.68 15.05
C VAL A 113 -9.52 7.03 15.67
N ALA A 114 -9.16 7.40 16.90
CA ALA A 114 -7.97 6.86 17.58
C ALA A 114 -8.12 5.37 17.93
N THR A 115 -9.26 4.94 18.48
CA THR A 115 -9.48 3.53 18.86
C THR A 115 -9.57 2.62 17.63
N LEU A 116 -10.27 3.08 16.58
CA LEU A 116 -10.39 2.35 15.32
C LEU A 116 -9.02 2.27 14.61
N SER A 117 -8.27 3.37 14.54
CA SER A 117 -6.92 3.40 13.97
C SER A 117 -5.98 2.43 14.69
N ALA A 118 -5.97 2.42 16.01
CA ALA A 118 -5.14 1.49 16.79
C ALA A 118 -5.47 0.03 16.48
N ARG A 119 -6.75 -0.31 16.30
CA ARG A 119 -7.21 -1.65 15.92
C ARG A 119 -6.77 -2.03 14.51
N VAL A 120 -6.87 -1.09 13.56
CA VAL A 120 -6.39 -1.28 12.19
C VAL A 120 -4.87 -1.47 12.15
N HIS A 121 -4.09 -0.65 12.87
CA HIS A 121 -2.64 -0.82 12.96
C HIS A 121 -2.24 -2.20 13.49
N ALA A 122 -2.97 -2.74 14.48
CA ALA A 122 -2.69 -4.07 15.01
C ALA A 122 -2.83 -5.17 13.94
N VAL A 123 -3.79 -5.03 13.03
CA VAL A 123 -3.94 -5.98 11.90
C VAL A 123 -2.93 -5.70 10.79
N GLU A 124 -2.59 -4.44 10.52
CA GLU A 124 -1.55 -4.09 9.54
C GLU A 124 -0.21 -4.75 9.87
N HIS A 125 0.18 -4.74 11.14
CA HIS A 125 1.44 -5.34 11.61
C HIS A 125 1.51 -6.86 11.43
N LYS A 126 0.39 -7.54 11.25
CA LYS A 126 0.32 -8.97 10.91
C LYS A 126 0.20 -9.18 9.40
N LEU A 127 -0.68 -8.40 8.77
CA LEU A 127 -1.03 -8.53 7.37
C LEU A 127 0.16 -8.23 6.45
N TYR A 128 0.86 -7.12 6.68
CA TYR A 128 1.88 -6.67 5.75
C TYR A 128 3.11 -7.60 5.73
N PRO A 129 3.69 -8.00 6.88
CA PRO A 129 4.77 -8.98 6.88
C PRO A 129 4.38 -10.32 6.24
N MET A 130 3.14 -10.78 6.43
CA MET A 130 2.63 -12.00 5.81
C MET A 130 2.65 -11.90 4.28
N VAL A 131 2.14 -10.81 3.71
CA VAL A 131 2.12 -10.61 2.26
C VAL A 131 3.54 -10.43 1.70
N ILE A 132 4.42 -9.72 2.41
CA ILE A 132 5.83 -9.58 2.04
C ILE A 132 6.50 -10.96 2.02
N GLN A 133 6.22 -11.82 2.99
CA GLN A 133 6.74 -13.19 3.01
C GLN A 133 6.25 -13.99 1.80
N TRP A 134 4.98 -13.87 1.40
CA TRP A 134 4.49 -14.53 0.18
C TRP A 134 5.24 -14.04 -1.06
N LEU A 135 5.52 -12.74 -1.15
CA LEU A 135 6.23 -12.16 -2.27
C LEU A 135 7.69 -12.64 -2.32
N THR A 136 8.41 -12.56 -1.20
CA THR A 136 9.84 -12.92 -1.13
C THR A 136 10.08 -14.43 -1.24
N SER A 137 9.12 -15.25 -0.85
CA SER A 137 9.18 -16.71 -1.04
C SER A 137 8.73 -17.17 -2.44
N GLY A 138 8.32 -16.25 -3.31
CA GLY A 138 7.84 -16.56 -4.67
C GLY A 138 6.45 -17.18 -4.73
N ARG A 139 5.72 -17.25 -3.61
CA ARG A 139 4.31 -17.68 -3.57
C ARG A 139 3.39 -16.67 -4.21
N LEU A 140 3.59 -15.37 -3.90
CA LEU A 140 2.89 -14.27 -4.56
C LEU A 140 3.71 -13.83 -5.78
N ARG A 141 3.07 -13.75 -6.93
CA ARG A 141 3.66 -13.31 -8.19
C ARG A 141 2.77 -12.30 -8.89
N TRP A 142 3.40 -11.46 -9.68
CA TRP A 142 2.74 -10.55 -10.60
C TRP A 142 2.73 -11.19 -12.00
N ASN A 143 1.57 -11.48 -12.54
CA ASN A 143 1.41 -12.09 -13.86
C ASN A 143 0.54 -11.16 -14.72
N ASP A 144 1.16 -10.43 -15.65
CA ASP A 144 0.48 -9.58 -16.65
C ASP A 144 -0.64 -8.69 -16.08
N GLY A 145 -0.35 -7.97 -15.00
CA GLY A 145 -1.29 -7.05 -14.37
C GLY A 145 -2.16 -7.68 -13.28
N HIS A 146 -2.02 -8.96 -13.01
CA HIS A 146 -2.83 -9.69 -12.01
C HIS A 146 -1.95 -10.38 -10.96
N PRO A 147 -2.32 -10.29 -9.66
CA PRO A 147 -1.66 -11.07 -8.63
C PRO A 147 -2.05 -12.54 -8.72
N ALA A 148 -1.07 -13.41 -8.53
CA ALA A 148 -1.27 -14.84 -8.38
C ALA A 148 -0.62 -15.32 -7.08
N LEU A 149 -1.33 -16.13 -6.29
CA LEU A 149 -0.85 -16.75 -5.07
C LEU A 149 -0.83 -18.27 -5.25
N ASP A 150 0.32 -18.88 -4.94
CA ASP A 150 0.52 -20.34 -5.07
C ASP A 150 0.16 -20.86 -6.49
N GLY A 151 0.49 -20.06 -7.52
CA GLY A 151 0.23 -20.41 -8.92
C GLY A 151 -1.21 -20.15 -9.41
N LYS A 152 -2.11 -19.67 -8.55
CA LYS A 152 -3.51 -19.37 -8.91
C LYS A 152 -3.74 -17.87 -8.94
N ALA A 153 -4.37 -17.37 -10.01
CA ALA A 153 -4.78 -15.97 -10.08
C ALA A 153 -5.74 -15.63 -8.93
N LEU A 154 -5.50 -14.51 -8.26
CA LEU A 154 -6.39 -14.03 -7.21
C LEU A 154 -7.60 -13.33 -7.84
N SER A 155 -8.76 -13.97 -7.77
CA SER A 155 -10.04 -13.39 -8.19
C SER A 155 -10.64 -12.46 -7.12
N ALA A 156 -10.20 -12.59 -5.87
CA ALA A 156 -10.58 -11.76 -4.74
C ALA A 156 -9.42 -11.71 -3.74
N PRO A 157 -9.33 -10.65 -2.90
CA PRO A 157 -8.33 -10.58 -1.85
C PRO A 157 -8.47 -11.71 -0.83
N VAL A 158 -7.32 -12.19 -0.32
CA VAL A 158 -7.31 -13.08 0.86
C VAL A 158 -7.75 -12.26 2.08
N ARG A 159 -8.81 -12.67 2.76
CA ARG A 159 -9.28 -11.99 3.99
C ARG A 159 -8.71 -12.68 5.23
N VAL A 160 -8.18 -11.89 6.14
CA VAL A 160 -7.69 -12.32 7.45
C VAL A 160 -8.30 -11.45 8.55
N SER A 161 -8.46 -12.00 9.73
CA SER A 161 -9.02 -11.32 10.91
C SER A 161 -8.07 -11.45 12.11
#